data_0e5eb94ad41cf2c74b87106b261c97fe
#
_entry.id   0e5eb94ad41cf2c74b87106b261c97fe
#
_cell.length_a   1.000
_cell.length_b   1.000
_cell.length_c   1.000
_cell.angle_alpha   90.00
_cell.angle_beta   90.00
_cell.angle_gamma   90.00
#
_symmetry.space_group_name_H-M   'P 1'
#
loop_
_entity.id
_entity.type
_entity.pdbx_description
1 polymer ?
#
loop_
_entity_poly.entity_id
_entity_poly.type
_entity_poly.pdbx_seq_one_letter_code
_entity_poly.pdbx_strand_id
1 'polypeptide(L)'
;MKPALALLVVLAVPPVCFSQDLKVREEAVRLLEQANAVSSPATLPNLERIDTLRVFGDAGIKEGSFARMVIQGTGRRDEYIFGDYDLINVWTRKQVAVAGTDGILPPELDNVVRITPMYLLTFDDQDVIRSIADRSVNGRSAHCVAFDTIHGEQADNNELCVDAANGTLLFEKINGEVIENSDFFPFAGVLFPGKINYSSGGAQKIEITQTMTALSATDNVLAAPPNSRLHRVCATFRRPFGVSMPQPKPGNGGGNSDVVIRGMAGMDGKMYNTTVQSSDRPELNAEAQQLASQWTFTPAMCDGRPDAHEVDFVLHFKGR
;
A
#
# COMPACT_ATOMS: atom_id res chain seq x y z
N MET A 1 -54.58 37.15 -26.76
CA MET A 1 -53.62 36.49 -25.90
C MET A 1 -52.32 36.24 -26.68
N LYS A 2 -51.22 36.94 -26.36
CA LYS A 2 -49.90 36.74 -26.98
C LYS A 2 -49.10 35.78 -26.09
N PRO A 3 -48.45 34.72 -26.61
CA PRO A 3 -47.55 33.90 -25.83
C PRO A 3 -46.24 34.60 -25.58
N ALA A 4 -45.82 34.69 -24.34
CA ALA A 4 -44.50 35.18 -23.95
C ALA A 4 -43.46 34.05 -24.22
N LEU A 5 -42.48 34.37 -25.07
CA LEU A 5 -41.34 33.49 -25.35
C LEU A 5 -40.30 33.67 -24.22
N ALA A 6 -40.18 32.68 -23.36
CA ALA A 6 -39.12 32.66 -22.35
C ALA A 6 -37.79 32.25 -23.02
N LEU A 7 -36.84 33.17 -23.06
CA LEU A 7 -35.48 32.94 -23.54
C LEU A 7 -34.66 32.25 -22.45
N LEU A 8 -34.41 30.95 -22.58
CA LEU A 8 -33.55 30.18 -21.69
C LEU A 8 -32.07 30.52 -22.04
N VAL A 9 -31.42 31.35 -21.25
CA VAL A 9 -29.98 31.61 -21.37
C VAL A 9 -29.23 30.48 -20.68
N VAL A 10 -28.74 29.51 -21.45
CA VAL A 10 -27.80 28.50 -20.97
C VAL A 10 -26.42 29.14 -20.82
N LEU A 11 -26.03 29.49 -19.62
CA LEU A 11 -24.66 29.88 -19.30
C LEU A 11 -23.78 28.63 -19.43
N ALA A 12 -23.09 28.53 -20.57
CA ALA A 12 -22.00 27.54 -20.73
C ALA A 12 -20.85 27.98 -19.81
N VAL A 13 -20.70 27.28 -18.69
CA VAL A 13 -19.49 27.41 -17.88
C VAL A 13 -18.36 26.78 -18.71
N PRO A 14 -17.32 27.57 -19.08
CA PRO A 14 -16.20 26.97 -19.80
C PRO A 14 -15.53 25.88 -18.92
N PRO A 15 -15.14 24.73 -19.48
CA PRO A 15 -14.32 23.79 -18.77
C PRO A 15 -13.04 24.51 -18.35
N VAL A 16 -12.73 24.46 -17.06
CA VAL A 16 -11.46 24.99 -16.54
C VAL A 16 -10.37 24.03 -17.06
N CYS A 17 -9.86 24.33 -18.25
CA CYS A 17 -8.65 23.70 -18.75
C CYS A 17 -7.49 24.22 -17.89
N PHE A 18 -7.03 23.41 -16.95
CA PHE A 18 -5.75 23.63 -16.31
C PHE A 18 -4.67 23.47 -17.39
N SER A 19 -4.22 24.59 -17.94
CA SER A 19 -3.07 24.63 -18.83
C SER A 19 -1.83 24.36 -17.98
N GLN A 20 -1.40 23.10 -17.93
CA GLN A 20 -0.15 22.73 -17.28
C GLN A 20 1.01 23.32 -18.07
N ASP A 21 1.99 23.93 -17.37
CA ASP A 21 3.25 24.33 -17.98
C ASP A 21 4.04 23.07 -18.35
N LEU A 22 4.13 22.81 -19.67
CA LEU A 22 4.81 21.61 -20.20
C LEU A 22 6.27 21.53 -19.75
N LYS A 23 6.96 22.66 -19.61
CA LYS A 23 8.36 22.68 -19.16
C LYS A 23 8.50 22.26 -17.70
N VAL A 24 7.57 22.68 -16.85
CA VAL A 24 7.56 22.26 -15.43
C VAL A 24 7.28 20.79 -15.32
N ARG A 25 6.37 20.24 -16.15
CA ARG A 25 6.11 18.79 -16.18
C ARG A 25 7.33 18.00 -16.68
N GLU A 26 7.97 18.43 -17.75
CA GLU A 26 9.18 17.78 -18.28
C GLU A 26 10.30 17.74 -17.24
N GLU A 27 10.51 18.83 -16.50
CA GLU A 27 11.50 18.90 -15.44
C GLU A 27 11.12 17.99 -14.26
N ALA A 28 9.86 17.93 -13.84
CA ALA A 28 9.38 17.04 -12.80
C ALA A 28 9.60 15.57 -13.18
N VAL A 29 9.26 15.19 -14.41
CA VAL A 29 9.49 13.82 -14.93
C VAL A 29 10.99 13.49 -14.91
N ARG A 30 11.85 14.42 -15.36
CA ARG A 30 13.31 14.22 -15.34
C ARG A 30 13.85 13.97 -13.92
N LEU A 31 13.37 14.73 -12.91
CA LEU A 31 13.75 14.51 -11.52
C LEU A 31 13.32 13.13 -11.02
N LEU A 32 12.12 12.69 -11.40
CA LEU A 32 11.60 11.39 -11.01
C LEU A 32 12.34 10.23 -11.70
N GLU A 33 12.68 10.39 -12.99
CA GLU A 33 13.54 9.43 -13.72
C GLU A 33 14.92 9.33 -13.07
N GLN A 34 15.49 10.45 -12.63
CA GLN A 34 16.76 10.46 -11.90
C GLN A 34 16.63 9.71 -10.57
N ALA A 35 15.56 9.94 -9.79
CA ALA A 35 15.33 9.22 -8.55
C ALA A 35 15.16 7.71 -8.77
N ASN A 36 14.43 7.33 -9.81
CA ASN A 36 14.26 5.92 -10.20
C ASN A 36 15.60 5.28 -10.60
N ALA A 37 16.43 5.98 -11.34
CA ALA A 37 17.74 5.45 -11.81
C ALA A 37 18.70 5.14 -10.66
N VAL A 38 18.64 5.89 -9.55
CA VAL A 38 19.51 5.68 -8.38
C VAL A 38 18.91 4.79 -7.30
N SER A 39 17.58 4.56 -7.33
CA SER A 39 16.86 3.80 -6.30
C SER A 39 16.30 2.46 -6.80
N SER A 40 16.16 2.29 -8.11
CA SER A 40 15.55 1.10 -8.72
C SER A 40 16.50 0.46 -9.74
N PRO A 41 17.36 -0.44 -9.31
CA PRO A 41 18.29 -1.09 -10.22
C PRO A 41 17.54 -1.95 -11.23
N ALA A 42 17.98 -1.92 -12.48
CA ALA A 42 17.43 -2.77 -13.55
C ALA A 42 17.58 -4.26 -13.22
N THR A 43 18.60 -4.62 -12.43
CA THR A 43 18.86 -5.99 -11.97
C THR A 43 19.42 -5.96 -10.55
N LEU A 44 18.62 -6.44 -9.59
CA LEU A 44 19.14 -6.75 -8.25
C LEU A 44 19.78 -8.14 -8.25
N PRO A 45 20.87 -8.37 -7.48
CA PRO A 45 21.36 -9.71 -7.21
C PRO A 45 20.33 -10.49 -6.36
N ASN A 46 20.63 -11.77 -6.10
CA ASN A 46 19.96 -12.46 -4.99
C ASN A 46 20.27 -11.68 -3.72
N LEU A 47 19.24 -11.42 -2.91
CA LEU A 47 19.40 -10.59 -1.72
C LEU A 47 18.56 -11.05 -0.55
N GLU A 48 19.04 -10.70 0.63
CA GLU A 48 18.28 -10.63 1.86
C GLU A 48 18.16 -9.16 2.28
N ARG A 49 16.96 -8.74 2.58
CA ARG A 49 16.64 -7.47 3.22
C ARG A 49 16.05 -7.75 4.57
N ILE A 50 16.55 -7.07 5.60
CA ILE A 50 16.04 -7.14 6.97
C ILE A 50 15.62 -5.74 7.40
N ASP A 51 14.39 -5.59 7.82
CA ASP A 51 13.81 -4.39 8.40
C ASP A 51 13.52 -4.62 9.88
N THR A 52 14.08 -3.80 10.74
CA THR A 52 13.64 -3.69 12.14
C THR A 52 12.56 -2.61 12.20
N LEU A 53 11.44 -2.94 12.83
CA LEU A 53 10.23 -2.13 12.84
C LEU A 53 9.94 -1.59 14.22
N ARG A 54 9.55 -0.32 14.31
CA ARG A 54 8.94 0.29 15.48
C ARG A 54 7.61 0.91 15.07
N VAL A 55 6.52 0.40 15.58
CA VAL A 55 5.16 0.83 15.27
C VAL A 55 4.60 1.60 16.44
N PHE A 56 4.16 2.84 16.18
CA PHE A 56 3.65 3.78 17.18
C PHE A 56 2.11 3.72 17.17
N GLY A 57 1.53 3.24 18.26
CA GLY A 57 0.08 3.17 18.44
C GLY A 57 -0.35 3.77 19.78
N ASP A 58 -1.65 3.87 20.01
CA ASP A 58 -2.23 4.41 21.23
C ASP A 58 -1.83 3.62 22.50
N ALA A 59 -1.57 2.33 22.35
CA ALA A 59 -1.08 1.45 23.42
C ALA A 59 0.44 1.49 23.65
N GLY A 60 1.15 2.38 22.93
CA GLY A 60 2.61 2.52 23.00
C GLY A 60 3.32 2.00 21.75
N ILE A 61 4.64 1.76 21.89
CA ILE A 61 5.49 1.31 20.79
C ILE A 61 5.52 -0.21 20.79
N LYS A 62 5.25 -0.82 19.64
CA LYS A 62 5.48 -2.24 19.37
C LYS A 62 6.69 -2.40 18.47
N GLU A 63 7.49 -3.41 18.73
CA GLU A 63 8.66 -3.75 17.91
C GLU A 63 8.42 -5.03 17.12
N GLY A 64 9.06 -5.13 15.96
CA GLY A 64 8.96 -6.29 15.09
C GLY A 64 10.06 -6.32 14.05
N SER A 65 9.98 -7.29 13.15
CA SER A 65 10.88 -7.39 12.00
C SER A 65 10.15 -7.89 10.76
N PHE A 66 10.67 -7.48 9.63
CA PHE A 66 10.32 -8.04 8.32
C PHE A 66 11.61 -8.44 7.62
N ALA A 67 11.68 -9.67 7.11
CA ALA A 67 12.79 -10.10 6.27
C ALA A 67 12.26 -10.54 4.90
N ARG A 68 12.94 -10.09 3.84
CA ARG A 68 12.65 -10.51 2.47
C ARG A 68 13.92 -11.08 1.83
N MET A 69 13.85 -12.33 1.41
CA MET A 69 14.90 -13.00 0.66
C MET A 69 14.43 -13.22 -0.76
N VAL A 70 15.23 -12.82 -1.74
CA VAL A 70 14.90 -12.93 -3.17
C VAL A 70 15.98 -13.73 -3.89
N ILE A 71 15.57 -14.79 -4.56
CA ILE A 71 16.42 -15.51 -5.54
C ILE A 71 15.88 -15.16 -6.92
N GLN A 72 16.63 -14.35 -7.64
CA GLN A 72 16.21 -13.79 -8.92
C GLN A 72 15.77 -14.88 -9.92
N GLY A 73 14.62 -14.66 -10.54
CA GLY A 73 14.03 -15.58 -11.49
C GLY A 73 13.49 -16.90 -10.90
N THR A 74 13.66 -17.14 -9.60
CA THR A 74 13.24 -18.37 -8.92
C THR A 74 12.08 -18.14 -7.95
N GLY A 75 12.21 -17.18 -7.04
CA GLY A 75 11.18 -16.90 -6.05
C GLY A 75 11.62 -15.93 -4.96
N ARG A 76 10.76 -15.79 -3.96
CA ARG A 76 11.05 -14.98 -2.77
C ARG A 76 10.51 -15.63 -1.51
N ARG A 77 11.08 -15.27 -0.38
CA ARG A 77 10.61 -15.59 0.97
C ARG A 77 10.42 -14.30 1.75
N ASP A 78 9.26 -14.10 2.33
CA ASP A 78 8.94 -13.00 3.24
C ASP A 78 8.66 -13.59 4.62
N GLU A 79 9.30 -13.04 5.64
CA GLU A 79 9.12 -13.39 7.05
C GLU A 79 8.68 -12.15 7.82
N TYR A 80 7.63 -12.30 8.63
CA TYR A 80 7.08 -11.24 9.48
C TYR A 80 7.09 -11.72 10.92
N ILE A 81 7.60 -10.90 11.83
CA ILE A 81 7.53 -11.11 13.27
C ILE A 81 7.05 -9.81 13.89
N PHE A 82 5.92 -9.84 14.62
CA PHE A 82 5.35 -8.66 15.23
C PHE A 82 4.52 -9.04 16.46
N GLY A 83 5.08 -8.87 17.66
CA GLY A 83 4.47 -9.41 18.88
C GLY A 83 4.32 -10.92 18.81
N ASP A 84 3.11 -11.44 19.01
CA ASP A 84 2.77 -12.86 18.90
C ASP A 84 2.45 -13.31 17.47
N TYR A 85 2.52 -12.38 16.51
CA TYR A 85 2.28 -12.67 15.10
C TYR A 85 3.59 -13.09 14.43
N ASP A 86 3.58 -14.26 13.80
CA ASP A 86 4.64 -14.73 12.93
C ASP A 86 4.04 -15.27 11.63
N LEU A 87 4.61 -14.92 10.49
CA LEU A 87 4.17 -15.40 9.19
C LEU A 87 5.38 -15.57 8.27
N ILE A 88 5.45 -16.71 7.62
CA ILE A 88 6.44 -16.99 6.58
C ILE A 88 5.70 -17.31 5.29
N ASN A 89 5.96 -16.53 4.26
CA ASN A 89 5.46 -16.76 2.92
C ASN A 89 6.63 -17.07 1.98
N VAL A 90 6.57 -18.21 1.28
CA VAL A 90 7.55 -18.58 0.26
C VAL A 90 6.86 -18.69 -1.09
N TRP A 91 7.18 -17.78 -1.99
CA TRP A 91 6.66 -17.79 -3.37
C TRP A 91 7.70 -18.38 -4.30
N THR A 92 7.25 -19.34 -5.09
CA THR A 92 8.00 -19.89 -6.22
C THR A 92 7.14 -19.78 -7.48
N ARG A 93 7.70 -20.14 -8.64
CA ARG A 93 6.91 -20.17 -9.89
C ARG A 93 5.73 -21.16 -9.87
N LYS A 94 5.74 -22.13 -8.95
CA LYS A 94 4.77 -23.23 -8.93
C LYS A 94 3.77 -23.16 -7.78
N GLN A 95 4.22 -22.61 -6.66
CA GLN A 95 3.44 -22.64 -5.40
C GLN A 95 3.81 -21.50 -4.46
N VAL A 96 2.89 -21.21 -3.58
CA VAL A 96 3.11 -20.38 -2.39
C VAL A 96 3.00 -21.30 -1.18
N ALA A 97 4.03 -21.33 -0.33
CA ALA A 97 3.99 -22.00 0.96
C ALA A 97 3.79 -20.96 2.05
N VAL A 98 2.82 -21.16 2.92
CA VAL A 98 2.46 -20.26 4.03
C VAL A 98 2.57 -21.00 5.34
N ALA A 99 3.37 -20.51 6.28
CA ALA A 99 3.52 -21.07 7.63
C ALA A 99 3.39 -19.96 8.68
N GLY A 100 3.04 -20.32 9.91
CA GLY A 100 2.87 -19.40 11.03
C GLY A 100 1.41 -18.99 11.26
N THR A 101 1.21 -17.82 11.84
CA THR A 101 -0.10 -17.30 12.21
C THR A 101 -1.03 -17.14 11.01
N ASP A 102 -2.32 -17.10 11.21
CA ASP A 102 -3.41 -17.30 10.25
C ASP A 102 -3.47 -16.49 8.94
N GLY A 103 -2.35 -16.12 8.36
CA GLY A 103 -2.26 -15.69 6.95
C GLY A 103 -2.76 -14.28 6.64
N ILE A 104 -3.33 -13.56 7.61
CA ILE A 104 -3.77 -12.18 7.43
C ILE A 104 -2.76 -11.26 8.11
N LEU A 105 -2.14 -10.37 7.34
CA LEU A 105 -1.23 -9.37 7.88
C LEU A 105 -1.99 -8.41 8.80
N PRO A 106 -1.47 -8.13 10.02
CA PRO A 106 -1.94 -7.00 10.80
C PRO A 106 -1.87 -5.71 9.98
N PRO A 107 -2.83 -4.76 10.17
CA PRO A 107 -2.86 -3.51 9.42
C PRO A 107 -1.54 -2.73 9.49
N GLU A 108 -0.88 -2.80 10.63
CA GLU A 108 0.41 -2.14 10.86
C GLU A 108 1.50 -2.69 9.94
N LEU A 109 1.50 -4.00 9.66
CA LEU A 109 2.48 -4.64 8.79
C LEU A 109 2.16 -4.48 7.29
N ASP A 110 0.89 -4.31 6.92
CA ASP A 110 0.52 -4.04 5.53
C ASP A 110 1.17 -2.74 5.03
N ASN A 111 1.22 -1.72 5.87
CA ASN A 111 1.92 -0.48 5.57
C ASN A 111 3.43 -0.68 5.33
N VAL A 112 4.10 -1.55 6.09
CA VAL A 112 5.54 -1.83 5.92
C VAL A 112 5.86 -2.31 4.51
N VAL A 113 5.01 -3.17 3.93
CA VAL A 113 5.20 -3.68 2.57
C VAL A 113 5.04 -2.57 1.53
N ARG A 114 4.12 -1.62 1.76
CA ARG A 114 3.84 -0.51 0.83
C ARG A 114 4.91 0.58 0.86
N ILE A 115 5.41 0.94 2.04
CA ILE A 115 6.35 2.07 2.21
C ILE A 115 7.81 1.75 1.88
N THR A 116 8.12 0.49 1.61
CA THR A 116 9.48 0.11 1.24
C THR A 116 9.65 0.14 -0.27
N PRO A 117 10.32 1.15 -0.81
CA PRO A 117 10.35 1.40 -2.25
C PRO A 117 11.15 0.31 -2.97
N MET A 118 10.48 -0.44 -3.81
CA MET A 118 11.05 -1.22 -4.90
C MET A 118 10.20 -1.02 -6.18
N TYR A 119 9.44 0.07 -6.26
CA TYR A 119 8.63 0.41 -7.41
C TYR A 119 9.15 1.68 -8.10
N LEU A 120 8.91 1.76 -9.38
CA LEU A 120 9.19 2.95 -10.15
C LEU A 120 8.10 4.01 -9.84
N LEU A 121 8.54 5.20 -9.45
CA LEU A 121 7.65 6.34 -9.32
C LEU A 121 7.39 6.92 -10.73
N THR A 122 6.15 7.22 -11.03
CA THR A 122 5.74 7.85 -12.30
C THR A 122 4.61 8.83 -12.05
N PHE A 123 4.59 9.93 -12.80
CA PHE A 123 3.41 10.78 -12.88
C PHE A 123 2.47 10.23 -13.95
N ASP A 124 1.19 10.17 -13.63
CA ASP A 124 0.15 9.78 -14.59
C ASP A 124 -0.56 11.01 -15.20
N ASP A 125 -1.58 10.77 -16.03
CA ASP A 125 -2.34 11.82 -16.69
C ASP A 125 -3.25 12.62 -15.75
N GLN A 126 -3.49 12.12 -14.53
CA GLN A 126 -4.28 12.79 -13.50
C GLN A 126 -3.42 13.71 -12.61
N ASP A 127 -2.10 13.58 -12.70
CA ASP A 127 -1.17 14.38 -11.91
C ASP A 127 -0.91 15.73 -12.58
N VAL A 128 -1.24 16.80 -11.87
CA VAL A 128 -1.02 18.19 -12.28
C VAL A 128 0.13 18.77 -11.47
N ILE A 129 1.29 18.96 -12.11
CA ILE A 129 2.46 19.56 -11.46
C ILE A 129 2.19 21.04 -11.21
N ARG A 130 2.31 21.46 -9.94
CA ARG A 130 2.08 22.85 -9.52
C ARG A 130 3.36 23.66 -9.54
N SER A 131 4.44 23.12 -8.98
CA SER A 131 5.71 23.83 -8.87
C SER A 131 6.86 22.87 -8.61
N ILE A 132 8.07 23.33 -8.90
CA ILE A 132 9.33 22.75 -8.47
C ILE A 132 10.06 23.81 -7.66
N ALA A 133 10.56 23.46 -6.48
CA ALA A 133 11.26 24.38 -5.60
C ALA A 133 12.43 23.71 -4.88
N ASP A 134 13.48 24.47 -4.64
CA ASP A 134 14.60 24.02 -3.80
C ASP A 134 14.26 24.17 -2.33
N ARG A 135 14.46 23.09 -1.57
CA ARG A 135 14.18 23.04 -0.12
C ARG A 135 15.26 22.26 0.62
N SER A 136 15.28 22.39 1.93
CA SER A 136 16.08 21.51 2.80
C SER A 136 15.18 20.44 3.40
N VAL A 137 15.53 19.18 3.19
CA VAL A 137 14.89 18.01 3.77
C VAL A 137 15.91 17.26 4.63
N ASN A 138 15.66 17.16 5.92
CA ASN A 138 16.58 16.52 6.89
C ASN A 138 18.03 17.06 6.80
N GLY A 139 18.19 18.38 6.55
CA GLY A 139 19.49 19.04 6.41
C GLY A 139 20.19 18.86 5.05
N ARG A 140 19.55 18.19 4.09
CA ARG A 140 20.04 17.99 2.71
C ARG A 140 19.31 18.91 1.74
N SER A 141 20.03 19.46 0.76
CA SER A 141 19.40 20.23 -0.32
C SER A 141 18.61 19.29 -1.24
N ALA A 142 17.39 19.66 -1.58
CA ALA A 142 16.49 18.85 -2.39
C ALA A 142 15.72 19.69 -3.39
N HIS A 143 15.43 19.11 -4.56
CA HIS A 143 14.45 19.59 -5.51
C HIS A 143 13.10 18.95 -5.19
N CYS A 144 12.11 19.74 -4.78
CA CYS A 144 10.79 19.27 -4.39
C CYS A 144 9.76 19.60 -5.48
N VAL A 145 9.04 18.58 -5.92
CA VAL A 145 7.95 18.68 -6.89
C VAL A 145 6.63 18.62 -6.13
N ALA A 146 5.87 19.72 -6.16
CA ALA A 146 4.51 19.77 -5.63
C ALA A 146 3.51 19.49 -6.78
N PHE A 147 2.56 18.60 -6.56
CA PHE A 147 1.57 18.22 -7.54
C PHE A 147 0.24 17.85 -6.90
N ASP A 148 -0.83 17.87 -7.68
CA ASP A 148 -2.14 17.40 -7.30
C ASP A 148 -2.52 16.18 -8.16
N THR A 149 -3.03 15.12 -7.52
CA THR A 149 -3.72 14.06 -8.24
C THR A 149 -5.21 14.38 -8.25
N ILE A 150 -5.82 14.47 -9.44
CA ILE A 150 -7.19 14.92 -9.61
C ILE A 150 -8.16 13.74 -9.58
N HIS A 151 -9.00 13.65 -8.56
CA HIS A 151 -10.07 12.67 -8.43
C HIS A 151 -11.44 13.35 -8.49
N GLY A 152 -11.99 13.53 -9.68
CA GLY A 152 -13.23 14.28 -9.88
C GLY A 152 -13.09 15.75 -9.54
N GLU A 153 -13.78 16.24 -8.49
CA GLU A 153 -13.69 17.65 -8.01
C GLU A 153 -12.66 17.81 -6.88
N GLN A 154 -12.03 16.73 -6.41
CA GLN A 154 -11.05 16.75 -5.35
C GLN A 154 -9.63 16.74 -5.92
N ALA A 155 -8.74 17.47 -5.28
CA ALA A 155 -7.32 17.51 -5.59
C ALA A 155 -6.51 17.24 -4.33
N ASP A 156 -5.62 16.25 -4.40
CA ASP A 156 -4.73 15.89 -3.31
C ASP A 156 -3.46 16.73 -3.38
N ASN A 157 -3.04 17.29 -2.26
CA ASN A 157 -1.83 18.08 -2.17
C ASN A 157 -0.61 17.19 -1.91
N ASN A 158 0.02 16.73 -2.97
CA ASN A 158 1.14 15.79 -2.97
C ASN A 158 2.49 16.52 -3.13
N GLU A 159 3.58 15.89 -2.66
CA GLU A 159 4.93 16.40 -2.80
C GLU A 159 5.96 15.26 -2.83
N LEU A 160 6.95 15.34 -3.73
CA LEU A 160 8.11 14.46 -3.78
C LEU A 160 9.37 15.32 -3.73
N CYS A 161 10.35 14.96 -2.90
CA CYS A 161 11.63 15.68 -2.82
C CYS A 161 12.81 14.74 -3.10
N VAL A 162 13.60 15.12 -4.08
CA VAL A 162 14.77 14.39 -4.56
C VAL A 162 16.03 15.12 -4.12
N ASP A 163 17.02 14.41 -3.58
CA ASP A 163 18.31 14.98 -3.18
C ASP A 163 19.02 15.62 -4.37
N ALA A 164 19.39 16.89 -4.23
CA ALA A 164 20.03 17.67 -5.29
C ALA A 164 21.44 17.15 -5.66
N ALA A 165 22.11 16.45 -4.75
CA ALA A 165 23.49 15.98 -4.96
C ALA A 165 23.55 14.60 -5.64
N ASN A 166 22.61 13.70 -5.34
CA ASN A 166 22.71 12.31 -5.81
C ASN A 166 21.40 11.71 -6.33
N GLY A 167 20.31 12.47 -6.33
CA GLY A 167 19.03 12.03 -6.91
C GLY A 167 18.23 11.06 -6.05
N THR A 168 18.61 10.75 -4.79
CA THR A 168 17.82 9.85 -3.95
C THR A 168 16.51 10.49 -3.52
N LEU A 169 15.43 9.71 -3.40
CA LEU A 169 14.15 10.17 -2.87
C LEU A 169 14.25 10.37 -1.36
N LEU A 170 14.18 11.63 -0.91
CA LEU A 170 14.30 12.00 0.51
C LEU A 170 12.95 12.05 1.21
N PHE A 171 11.91 12.47 0.48
CA PHE A 171 10.60 12.76 1.04
C PHE A 171 9.51 12.47 0.04
N GLU A 172 8.44 11.89 0.51
CA GLU A 172 7.22 11.63 -0.25
C GLU A 172 6.02 11.99 0.64
N LYS A 173 5.10 12.77 0.10
CA LYS A 173 3.80 13.05 0.70
C LYS A 173 2.72 12.77 -0.33
N ILE A 174 1.95 11.72 -0.14
CA ILE A 174 0.86 11.29 -1.02
C ILE A 174 -0.40 11.06 -0.18
N ASN A 175 -1.49 11.70 -0.53
CA ASN A 175 -2.80 11.55 0.14
C ASN A 175 -2.74 11.75 1.67
N GLY A 176 -1.88 12.66 2.15
CA GLY A 176 -1.70 12.94 3.57
C GLY A 176 -0.82 11.92 4.32
N GLU A 177 -0.35 10.88 3.65
CA GLU A 177 0.70 9.99 4.14
C GLU A 177 2.07 10.58 3.81
N VAL A 178 3.02 10.48 4.75
CA VAL A 178 4.36 11.03 4.60
C VAL A 178 5.39 9.94 4.84
N ILE A 179 6.33 9.83 3.91
CA ILE A 179 7.51 8.96 4.01
C ILE A 179 8.76 9.83 3.97
N GLU A 180 9.65 9.67 4.93
CA GLU A 180 10.95 10.32 4.99
C GLU A 180 12.05 9.27 4.99
N ASN A 181 12.98 9.40 4.03
CA ASN A 181 14.10 8.48 3.84
C ASN A 181 15.41 9.13 4.29
N SER A 182 16.23 8.39 5.03
CA SER A 182 17.54 8.84 5.52
C SER A 182 18.54 7.69 5.62
N ASP A 183 19.77 8.01 6.06
CA ASP A 183 20.83 7.05 6.34
C ASP A 183 21.14 6.11 5.16
N PHE A 184 21.18 6.68 3.95
CA PHE A 184 21.35 5.91 2.71
C PHE A 184 22.65 5.11 2.70
N PHE A 185 22.55 3.87 2.23
CA PHE A 185 23.69 2.98 2.03
C PHE A 185 23.72 2.40 0.61
N PRO A 186 24.93 2.11 0.07
CA PRO A 186 25.04 1.52 -1.26
C PRO A 186 24.82 0.01 -1.21
N PHE A 187 24.00 -0.51 -2.16
CA PHE A 187 23.84 -1.94 -2.41
C PHE A 187 23.62 -2.17 -3.92
N ALA A 188 24.39 -3.07 -4.53
CA ALA A 188 24.28 -3.41 -5.95
C ALA A 188 24.33 -2.19 -6.91
N GLY A 189 25.09 -1.16 -6.55
CA GLY A 189 25.29 0.04 -7.39
C GLY A 189 24.19 1.10 -7.25
N VAL A 190 23.21 0.91 -6.36
CA VAL A 190 22.18 1.88 -6.05
C VAL A 190 22.19 2.26 -4.57
N LEU A 191 21.50 3.35 -4.22
CA LEU A 191 21.39 3.85 -2.86
C LEU A 191 20.01 3.48 -2.28
N PHE A 192 20.01 2.73 -1.18
CA PHE A 192 18.81 2.39 -0.42
C PHE A 192 18.75 3.17 0.89
N PRO A 193 17.54 3.57 1.35
CA PRO A 193 17.40 4.19 2.64
C PRO A 193 17.71 3.17 3.74
N GLY A 194 18.59 3.54 4.69
CA GLY A 194 18.84 2.76 5.91
C GLY A 194 17.79 3.03 6.98
N LYS A 195 17.11 4.17 6.88
CA LYS A 195 16.03 4.55 7.78
C LYS A 195 14.86 5.15 7.01
N ILE A 196 13.65 4.69 7.34
CA ILE A 196 12.39 5.16 6.77
C ILE A 196 11.46 5.52 7.92
N ASN A 197 10.92 6.74 7.91
CA ASN A 197 9.86 7.17 8.82
C ASN A 197 8.57 7.33 8.04
N TYR A 198 7.50 6.70 8.52
CA TYR A 198 6.16 6.83 7.96
C TYR A 198 5.23 7.52 8.95
N SER A 199 4.50 8.51 8.47
CA SER A 199 3.52 9.26 9.24
C SER A 199 2.20 9.37 8.47
N SER A 200 1.09 9.35 9.20
CA SER A 200 -0.25 9.53 8.65
C SER A 200 -1.08 10.37 9.61
N GLY A 201 -1.88 11.30 9.07
CA GLY A 201 -2.65 12.24 9.88
C GLY A 201 -1.79 13.15 10.78
N GLY A 202 -0.53 13.43 10.40
CA GLY A 202 0.41 14.23 11.16
C GLY A 202 1.06 13.51 12.35
N ALA A 203 0.79 12.22 12.55
CA ALA A 203 1.39 11.41 13.61
C ALA A 203 2.32 10.36 13.02
N GLN A 204 3.51 10.18 13.61
CA GLN A 204 4.41 9.08 13.26
C GLN A 204 3.74 7.75 13.56
N LYS A 205 3.76 6.85 12.59
CA LYS A 205 3.14 5.53 12.68
C LYS A 205 4.16 4.41 12.68
N ILE A 206 5.19 4.50 11.83
CA ILE A 206 6.19 3.44 11.68
C ILE A 206 7.57 4.07 11.51
N GLU A 207 8.57 3.46 12.16
CA GLU A 207 9.99 3.67 11.90
C GLU A 207 10.59 2.34 11.45
N ILE A 208 11.32 2.35 10.35
CA ILE A 208 12.01 1.18 9.80
C ILE A 208 13.50 1.46 9.78
N THR A 209 14.29 0.52 10.30
CA THR A 209 15.74 0.46 10.05
C THR A 209 16.02 -0.71 9.13
N GLN A 210 16.61 -0.44 7.95
CA GLN A 210 16.77 -1.39 6.88
C GLN A 210 18.24 -1.75 6.65
N THR A 211 18.49 -3.03 6.40
CA THR A 211 19.78 -3.55 5.93
C THR A 211 19.59 -4.49 4.75
N MET A 212 20.60 -4.59 3.88
CA MET A 212 20.59 -5.53 2.76
C MET A 212 21.93 -6.26 2.64
N THR A 213 21.86 -7.56 2.32
CA THR A 213 23.01 -8.41 2.04
C THR A 213 22.80 -9.22 0.76
N ALA A 214 23.89 -9.52 0.05
CA ALA A 214 23.82 -10.40 -1.10
C ALA A 214 23.71 -11.86 -0.65
N LEU A 215 22.80 -12.62 -1.27
CA LEU A 215 22.66 -14.06 -1.05
C LEU A 215 23.40 -14.87 -2.11
N SER A 216 23.91 -16.03 -1.71
CA SER A 216 24.41 -17.04 -2.65
C SER A 216 23.23 -17.73 -3.36
N ALA A 217 23.41 -18.08 -4.64
CA ALA A 217 22.42 -18.87 -5.38
C ALA A 217 22.22 -20.30 -4.81
N THR A 218 23.13 -20.76 -3.97
CA THR A 218 23.06 -22.08 -3.30
C THR A 218 22.30 -22.06 -1.98
N ASP A 219 21.92 -20.88 -1.48
CA ASP A 219 21.17 -20.76 -0.23
C ASP A 219 19.76 -21.34 -0.42
N ASN A 220 19.38 -22.29 0.40
CA ASN A 220 18.07 -22.97 0.32
C ASN A 220 16.96 -22.16 1.02
N VAL A 221 16.96 -20.83 0.77
CA VAL A 221 16.02 -19.92 1.44
C VAL A 221 14.57 -20.10 0.97
N LEU A 222 14.36 -20.69 -0.22
CA LEU A 222 13.04 -20.95 -0.79
C LEU A 222 12.45 -22.30 -0.44
N ALA A 223 13.06 -23.05 0.50
CA ALA A 223 12.44 -24.25 1.04
C ALA A 223 11.13 -23.92 1.75
N ALA A 224 10.09 -24.70 1.49
CA ALA A 224 8.84 -24.58 2.22
C ALA A 224 9.08 -24.87 3.72
N PRO A 225 8.62 -23.99 4.64
CA PRO A 225 8.72 -24.25 6.07
C PRO A 225 8.00 -25.54 6.47
N PRO A 226 8.43 -26.21 7.55
CA PRO A 226 7.66 -27.31 8.12
C PRO A 226 6.22 -26.91 8.43
N ASN A 227 5.27 -27.82 8.20
CA ASN A 227 3.84 -27.61 8.42
C ASN A 227 3.20 -26.45 7.61
N SER A 228 3.85 -25.98 6.54
CA SER A 228 3.29 -24.94 5.69
C SER A 228 2.06 -25.44 4.92
N ARG A 229 1.09 -24.54 4.76
CA ARG A 229 -0.01 -24.71 3.82
C ARG A 229 0.49 -24.35 2.41
N LEU A 230 0.20 -25.21 1.44
CA LEU A 230 0.65 -25.03 0.06
C LEU A 230 -0.51 -24.52 -0.80
N HIS A 231 -0.32 -23.37 -1.43
CA HIS A 231 -1.24 -22.80 -2.40
C HIS A 231 -0.59 -22.84 -3.79
N ARG A 232 -1.41 -23.02 -4.81
CA ARG A 232 -0.94 -22.99 -6.20
C ARG A 232 -0.77 -21.56 -6.70
N VAL A 233 0.18 -21.37 -7.59
CA VAL A 233 0.18 -20.21 -8.48
C VAL A 233 -0.77 -20.53 -9.64
N CYS A 234 -1.83 -19.75 -9.79
CA CYS A 234 -2.88 -19.99 -10.77
C CYS A 234 -2.47 -19.43 -12.14
N ALA A 235 -2.62 -20.22 -13.19
CA ALA A 235 -2.54 -19.71 -14.56
C ALA A 235 -3.81 -18.90 -14.91
N THR A 236 -4.96 -19.34 -14.39
CA THR A 236 -6.23 -18.61 -14.48
C THR A 236 -6.81 -18.42 -13.07
N PHE A 237 -7.08 -17.17 -12.72
CA PHE A 237 -7.63 -16.83 -11.42
C PHE A 237 -8.95 -16.07 -11.55
N ARG A 238 -9.96 -16.48 -10.76
CA ARG A 238 -11.22 -15.76 -10.61
C ARG A 238 -11.40 -15.43 -9.14
N ARG A 239 -11.59 -14.15 -8.84
CA ARG A 239 -11.81 -13.66 -7.48
C ARG A 239 -13.10 -14.24 -6.87
N PRO A 240 -13.17 -14.35 -5.53
CA PRO A 240 -14.41 -14.67 -4.85
C PRO A 240 -15.45 -13.56 -5.08
N PHE A 241 -16.70 -13.91 -5.06
CA PHE A 241 -17.81 -12.97 -5.23
C PHE A 241 -18.83 -13.13 -4.10
N GLY A 242 -19.25 -12.02 -3.48
CA GLY A 242 -20.20 -12.03 -2.38
C GLY A 242 -21.58 -12.58 -2.81
N VAL A 243 -22.09 -13.58 -2.11
CA VAL A 243 -23.42 -14.18 -2.34
C VAL A 243 -24.42 -13.61 -1.35
N SER A 244 -24.08 -13.58 -0.06
CA SER A 244 -24.87 -12.97 1.01
C SER A 244 -23.96 -12.18 1.91
N MET A 245 -24.21 -10.88 2.00
CA MET A 245 -23.40 -9.93 2.77
C MET A 245 -24.33 -9.04 3.61
N PRO A 246 -24.81 -9.52 4.78
CA PRO A 246 -25.61 -8.72 5.70
C PRO A 246 -24.94 -7.36 5.95
N GLN A 247 -25.74 -6.31 5.80
CA GLN A 247 -25.29 -4.93 5.99
C GLN A 247 -25.67 -4.43 7.39
N PRO A 248 -24.94 -3.44 7.94
CA PRO A 248 -25.30 -2.81 9.19
C PRO A 248 -26.70 -2.21 9.13
N LYS A 249 -27.45 -2.34 10.21
CA LYS A 249 -28.73 -1.66 10.34
C LYS A 249 -28.49 -0.16 10.60
N PRO A 250 -29.33 0.74 10.06
CA PRO A 250 -29.26 2.15 10.40
C PRO A 250 -29.29 2.34 11.92
N GLY A 251 -28.22 2.91 12.47
CA GLY A 251 -28.02 3.06 13.91
C GLY A 251 -28.78 4.24 14.51
N ASN A 252 -28.90 4.26 15.82
CA ASN A 252 -29.45 5.36 16.61
C ASN A 252 -28.28 6.32 16.97
N GLY A 253 -28.13 7.41 16.21
CA GLY A 253 -27.21 8.50 16.53
C GLY A 253 -25.77 8.33 15.99
N GLY A 254 -25.23 9.42 15.47
CA GLY A 254 -23.91 9.50 14.84
C GLY A 254 -24.00 9.62 13.32
N GLY A 255 -22.98 10.25 12.72
CA GLY A 255 -22.87 10.40 11.26
C GLY A 255 -22.60 9.06 10.56
N ASN A 256 -22.47 9.11 9.24
CA ASN A 256 -22.01 7.98 8.45
C ASN A 256 -20.56 7.62 8.84
N SER A 257 -20.27 6.34 8.86
CA SER A 257 -18.94 5.82 9.20
C SER A 257 -18.61 4.59 8.37
N ASP A 258 -17.34 4.43 8.02
CA ASP A 258 -16.83 3.29 7.30
C ASP A 258 -15.93 2.43 8.19
N VAL A 259 -16.09 1.11 8.08
CA VAL A 259 -15.20 0.13 8.70
C VAL A 259 -14.70 -0.80 7.60
N VAL A 260 -13.39 -0.81 7.39
CA VAL A 260 -12.74 -1.72 6.44
C VAL A 260 -12.42 -3.03 7.16
N ILE A 261 -12.97 -4.12 6.65
CA ILE A 261 -12.74 -5.49 7.15
C ILE A 261 -11.91 -6.25 6.13
N ARG A 262 -10.85 -6.88 6.59
CA ARG A 262 -10.09 -7.90 5.86
C ARG A 262 -10.41 -9.27 6.42
N GLY A 263 -10.51 -10.27 5.56
CA GLY A 263 -10.74 -11.65 5.97
C GLY A 263 -10.40 -12.64 4.87
N MET A 264 -10.52 -13.93 5.19
CA MET A 264 -10.27 -15.04 4.26
C MET A 264 -11.60 -15.62 3.77
N ALA A 265 -11.92 -15.45 2.50
CA ALA A 265 -13.00 -16.20 1.84
C ALA A 265 -12.52 -17.64 1.62
N GLY A 266 -13.09 -18.58 2.35
CA GLY A 266 -12.71 -19.99 2.31
C GLY A 266 -13.18 -20.72 1.05
N MET A 267 -12.64 -21.91 0.81
CA MET A 267 -13.06 -22.79 -0.29
C MET A 267 -14.52 -23.23 -0.16
N ASP A 268 -15.10 -23.22 1.02
CA ASP A 268 -16.49 -23.50 1.31
C ASP A 268 -17.41 -22.29 1.17
N GLY A 269 -16.83 -21.14 0.77
CA GLY A 269 -17.56 -19.90 0.57
C GLY A 269 -17.91 -19.14 1.85
N LYS A 270 -17.33 -19.48 3.00
CA LYS A 270 -17.51 -18.73 4.26
C LYS A 270 -16.36 -17.76 4.50
N MET A 271 -16.63 -16.73 5.30
CA MET A 271 -15.62 -15.79 5.77
C MET A 271 -14.95 -16.31 7.04
N TYR A 272 -13.63 -16.22 7.10
CA TYR A 272 -12.79 -16.60 8.23
C TYR A 272 -11.79 -15.50 8.58
N ASN A 273 -11.29 -15.53 9.81
CA ASN A 273 -10.16 -14.71 10.28
C ASN A 273 -10.33 -13.21 9.97
N THR A 274 -11.50 -12.66 10.32
CA THR A 274 -11.80 -11.25 10.04
C THR A 274 -11.05 -10.32 10.99
N THR A 275 -10.41 -9.29 10.41
CA THR A 275 -9.73 -8.20 11.13
C THR A 275 -10.23 -6.85 10.64
N VAL A 276 -10.25 -5.86 11.53
CA VAL A 276 -10.52 -4.46 11.14
C VAL A 276 -9.21 -3.84 10.67
N GLN A 277 -9.18 -3.35 9.44
CA GLN A 277 -8.01 -2.67 8.86
C GLN A 277 -8.02 -1.18 9.19
N SER A 278 -9.19 -0.56 9.06
CA SER A 278 -9.40 0.84 9.45
C SER A 278 -10.85 1.04 9.88
N SER A 279 -11.07 2.04 10.73
CA SER A 279 -12.40 2.39 11.21
C SER A 279 -12.44 3.85 11.63
N ASP A 280 -13.44 4.58 11.14
CA ASP A 280 -13.71 5.95 11.59
C ASP A 280 -14.24 5.99 13.02
N ARG A 281 -14.82 4.86 13.48
CA ARG A 281 -15.45 4.72 14.80
C ARG A 281 -15.13 3.35 15.41
N PRO A 282 -14.11 3.26 16.26
CA PRO A 282 -13.65 1.99 16.85
C PRO A 282 -14.73 1.20 17.61
N GLU A 283 -15.75 1.88 18.13
CA GLU A 283 -16.87 1.23 18.82
C GLU A 283 -17.74 0.36 17.89
N LEU A 284 -17.64 0.53 16.57
CA LEU A 284 -18.35 -0.27 15.57
C LEU A 284 -17.58 -1.53 15.15
N ASN A 285 -16.33 -1.66 15.55
CA ASN A 285 -15.45 -2.74 15.09
C ASN A 285 -15.96 -4.13 15.40
N ALA A 286 -16.48 -4.33 16.62
CA ALA A 286 -17.02 -5.64 17.04
C ALA A 286 -18.27 -6.03 16.22
N GLU A 287 -19.18 -5.07 15.98
CA GLU A 287 -20.35 -5.29 15.13
C GLU A 287 -19.96 -5.59 13.69
N ALA A 288 -18.99 -4.84 13.13
CA ALA A 288 -18.48 -5.05 11.79
C ALA A 288 -17.89 -6.45 11.61
N GLN A 289 -17.06 -6.92 12.55
CA GLN A 289 -16.51 -8.28 12.52
C GLN A 289 -17.58 -9.36 12.65
N GLN A 290 -18.59 -9.15 13.51
CA GLN A 290 -19.70 -10.07 13.66
C GLN A 290 -20.53 -10.17 12.38
N LEU A 291 -20.79 -9.06 11.70
CA LEU A 291 -21.49 -9.05 10.40
C LEU A 291 -20.66 -9.77 9.33
N ALA A 292 -19.37 -9.46 9.23
CA ALA A 292 -18.47 -10.07 8.27
C ALA A 292 -18.36 -11.59 8.44
N SER A 293 -18.39 -12.10 9.67
CA SER A 293 -18.36 -13.55 9.93
C SER A 293 -19.59 -14.31 9.38
N GLN A 294 -20.68 -13.60 9.06
CA GLN A 294 -21.90 -14.18 8.48
C GLN A 294 -21.91 -14.11 6.94
N TRP A 295 -20.92 -13.50 6.33
CA TRP A 295 -20.87 -13.36 4.89
C TRP A 295 -20.59 -14.69 4.19
N THR A 296 -21.20 -14.87 3.04
CA THR A 296 -20.95 -16.02 2.17
C THR A 296 -20.55 -15.58 0.78
N PHE A 297 -19.70 -16.36 0.14
CA PHE A 297 -19.08 -16.07 -1.15
C PHE A 297 -19.18 -17.26 -2.10
N THR A 298 -19.16 -16.97 -3.38
CA THR A 298 -18.64 -17.94 -4.36
C THR A 298 -17.14 -18.02 -4.13
N PRO A 299 -16.53 -19.20 -3.89
CA PRO A 299 -15.10 -19.31 -3.64
C PRO A 299 -14.27 -18.71 -4.77
N ALA A 300 -13.04 -18.25 -4.46
CA ALA A 300 -12.05 -18.00 -5.48
C ALA A 300 -11.81 -19.27 -6.30
N MET A 301 -11.48 -19.12 -7.57
CA MET A 301 -11.17 -20.24 -8.45
C MET A 301 -9.76 -20.12 -8.98
N CYS A 302 -8.94 -21.12 -8.74
CA CYS A 302 -7.59 -21.27 -9.23
C CYS A 302 -7.54 -22.43 -10.23
N ASP A 303 -7.35 -22.15 -11.50
CA ASP A 303 -7.37 -23.15 -12.59
C ASP A 303 -8.60 -24.07 -12.53
N GLY A 304 -9.77 -23.46 -12.30
CA GLY A 304 -11.04 -24.15 -12.24
C GLY A 304 -11.32 -24.91 -10.95
N ARG A 305 -10.49 -24.78 -9.91
CA ARG A 305 -10.68 -25.41 -8.58
C ARG A 305 -10.91 -24.33 -7.51
N PRO A 306 -11.78 -24.58 -6.52
CA PRO A 306 -11.94 -23.68 -5.40
C PRO A 306 -10.62 -23.46 -4.65
N ASP A 307 -10.38 -22.22 -4.23
CA ASP A 307 -9.25 -21.82 -3.42
C ASP A 307 -9.68 -20.78 -2.37
N ALA A 308 -8.95 -20.70 -1.26
CA ALA A 308 -9.15 -19.65 -0.27
C ALA A 308 -8.45 -18.37 -0.73
N HIS A 309 -9.10 -17.22 -0.50
CA HIS A 309 -8.55 -15.94 -0.94
C HIS A 309 -8.84 -14.83 0.07
N GLU A 310 -7.84 -14.00 0.31
CA GLU A 310 -7.98 -12.81 1.12
C GLU A 310 -8.83 -11.77 0.41
N VAL A 311 -9.72 -11.12 1.15
CA VAL A 311 -10.66 -10.13 0.62
C VAL A 311 -10.79 -8.94 1.58
N ASP A 312 -10.87 -7.75 1.01
CA ASP A 312 -11.15 -6.51 1.73
C ASP A 312 -12.53 -5.98 1.36
N PHE A 313 -13.27 -5.54 2.37
CA PHE A 313 -14.59 -4.95 2.20
C PHE A 313 -14.79 -3.74 3.09
N VAL A 314 -15.56 -2.78 2.60
CA VAL A 314 -16.01 -1.63 3.37
C VAL A 314 -17.44 -1.87 3.84
N LEU A 315 -17.65 -1.79 5.15
CA LEU A 315 -18.98 -1.76 5.78
C LEU A 315 -19.37 -0.31 6.03
N HIS A 316 -20.45 0.13 5.39
CA HIS A 316 -20.99 1.47 5.52
C HIS A 316 -22.05 1.51 6.62
N PHE A 317 -21.73 2.08 7.78
CA PHE A 317 -22.67 2.34 8.85
C PHE A 317 -23.36 3.69 8.59
N LYS A 318 -24.68 3.66 8.44
CA LYS A 318 -25.50 4.88 8.23
C LYS A 318 -25.99 5.40 9.57
N GLY A 319 -25.65 6.67 9.89
CA GLY A 319 -26.28 7.44 10.95
C GLY A 319 -27.74 7.75 10.61
N ARG A 320 -28.54 8.06 11.62
CA ARG A 320 -29.89 8.64 11.44
C ARG A 320 -29.81 10.15 11.46
#